data_0402e48fa5c214711e3e24b6363018de
#
_entry.id   0402e48fa5c214711e3e24b6363018de
#
_cell.length_a   1.000
_cell.length_b   1.000
_cell.length_c   1.000
_cell.angle_alpha   90.00
_cell.angle_beta   90.00
_cell.angle_gamma   90.00
#
_symmetry.space_group_name_H-M   'P 1'
#
loop_
_entity.id
_entity.type
_entity.pdbx_description
1 polymer ?
#
loop_
_entity_poly.entity_id
_entity_poly.type
_entity_poly.pdbx_seq_one_letter_code
_entity_poly.pdbx_strand_id
1 'polypeptide(L)'
;MKSILTSLIFLSSITAYSQNCNNNLTPKILLIGDSWANFMHLNQSVQDALNNYGFSDLGQLSDNNLTFAGARTTDFINDSAKLNDLRDEIVSNPTLEYVHLSIGGNDVIYTWDLNFTQQQTDVLFDSVFNRTLRIIDYIHSVNPNLQIVWSGYVYTNFGDVIGALPSFLQSQHPYYATWSGMGFPNFQQLNGLLLSFANRVKAYAALQDRVHYVQALGLMQNFYGQTSPLSVPPSGTYAAATTATDTGLIDYPSPAAAMLSLGNIPLTNFALTDCFHLSPTSFEVFMDHQFDRYYMNSLMHDTVIKANFGGTVRQSGQTSSLFELGNTNQDESKLVLDFNYSLPDTGVSAASLFLRRKSIQNGNVIDQASGIQVDLFYQEAGASSTVSADDFNDFSETGATACIYGDLDKNKNWLRIDLPASFNPYLQNGDFQLRISAQGVSGQKVEFYDSTNPDNAPILDLKYGVSQSIPSSVEYSTNDIYQLFPNPSADAIFHLNNSDKIQTVQVFGLDGKQIAVDFDKESAQIRFLNSVQGIYLAQLFDENGNLLGLLKLAVQ
;
A
#
# COMPACT_ATOMS: atom_id res chain seq x y z
N MET A 1 64.03 -30.53 10.45
CA MET A 1 62.64 -30.79 10.84
C MET A 1 61.88 -29.51 10.59
N LYS A 2 61.12 -29.47 9.52
CA LYS A 2 60.28 -28.32 9.16
C LYS A 2 58.86 -28.60 9.68
N SER A 3 58.42 -27.78 10.60
CA SER A 3 57.06 -27.80 11.11
C SER A 3 56.14 -27.11 10.11
N ILE A 4 55.21 -27.84 9.53
CA ILE A 4 54.14 -27.31 8.68
C ILE A 4 52.98 -26.99 9.60
N LEU A 5 52.68 -25.71 9.77
CA LEU A 5 51.52 -25.21 10.47
C LEU A 5 50.37 -25.18 9.45
N THR A 6 49.43 -26.11 9.58
CA THR A 6 48.23 -26.17 8.74
C THR A 6 47.18 -25.24 9.35
N SER A 7 46.98 -24.07 8.75
CA SER A 7 45.88 -23.18 9.07
C SER A 7 44.56 -23.79 8.57
N LEU A 8 43.71 -24.24 9.46
CA LEU A 8 42.33 -24.57 9.15
C LEU A 8 41.56 -23.26 8.97
N ILE A 9 41.25 -22.95 7.73
CA ILE A 9 40.26 -21.90 7.40
C ILE A 9 38.89 -22.51 7.62
N PHE A 10 38.19 -22.11 8.69
CA PHE A 10 36.76 -22.32 8.83
C PHE A 10 36.06 -21.41 7.81
N LEU A 11 35.71 -21.95 6.66
CA LEU A 11 34.67 -21.37 5.84
C LEU A 11 33.34 -21.62 6.56
N SER A 12 32.86 -20.65 7.33
CA SER A 12 31.46 -20.58 7.69
C SER A 12 30.67 -20.30 6.39
N SER A 13 30.06 -21.33 5.85
CA SER A 13 29.05 -21.17 4.80
C SER A 13 27.87 -20.41 5.43
N ILE A 14 27.84 -19.11 5.22
CA ILE A 14 26.65 -18.31 5.43
C ILE A 14 25.65 -18.82 4.39
N THR A 15 24.77 -19.72 4.80
CA THR A 15 23.56 -20.01 4.02
C THR A 15 22.74 -18.72 4.05
N ALA A 16 22.81 -17.95 2.99
CA ALA A 16 21.87 -16.88 2.74
C ALA A 16 20.48 -17.52 2.68
N TYR A 17 19.72 -17.38 3.75
CA TYR A 17 18.29 -17.64 3.71
C TYR A 17 17.70 -16.53 2.83
N SER A 18 17.48 -16.83 1.55
CA SER A 18 16.57 -16.05 0.73
C SER A 18 15.21 -16.09 1.43
N GLN A 19 14.79 -14.98 2.01
CA GLN A 19 13.39 -14.85 2.41
C GLN A 19 12.56 -15.01 1.15
N ASN A 20 11.64 -15.98 1.14
CA ASN A 20 10.63 -16.08 0.10
C ASN A 20 9.68 -14.90 0.28
N CYS A 21 9.94 -13.82 -0.46
CA CYS A 21 9.01 -12.71 -0.52
C CYS A 21 7.68 -13.21 -1.10
N ASN A 22 6.57 -12.76 -0.51
CA ASN A 22 5.25 -13.13 -1.00
C ASN A 22 4.99 -12.41 -2.34
N ASN A 23 5.06 -13.12 -3.44
CA ASN A 23 4.79 -12.58 -4.77
C ASN A 23 3.30 -12.74 -5.19
N ASN A 24 2.46 -13.27 -4.31
CA ASN A 24 1.04 -13.37 -4.58
C ASN A 24 0.36 -12.06 -4.21
N LEU A 25 -0.35 -11.46 -5.16
CA LEU A 25 -1.13 -10.26 -4.91
C LEU A 25 -2.24 -10.54 -3.90
N THR A 26 -2.26 -9.78 -2.83
CA THR A 26 -3.35 -9.79 -1.85
C THR A 26 -4.36 -8.71 -2.22
N PRO A 27 -5.59 -9.04 -2.65
CA PRO A 27 -6.59 -8.04 -3.00
C PRO A 27 -6.92 -7.14 -1.80
N LYS A 28 -6.79 -5.83 -2.00
CA LYS A 28 -7.06 -4.81 -0.97
C LYS A 28 -8.08 -3.77 -1.40
N ILE A 29 -8.11 -3.42 -2.68
CA ILE A 29 -8.93 -2.35 -3.23
C ILE A 29 -9.90 -2.94 -4.25
N LEU A 30 -11.19 -2.81 -4.02
CA LEU A 30 -12.23 -3.10 -5.01
C LEU A 30 -12.59 -1.81 -5.75
N LEU A 31 -12.49 -1.84 -7.07
CA LEU A 31 -12.81 -0.70 -7.93
C LEU A 31 -14.21 -0.87 -8.50
N ILE A 32 -15.11 0.10 -8.28
CA ILE A 32 -16.48 0.09 -8.79
C ILE A 32 -16.89 1.45 -9.35
N GLY A 33 -17.75 1.47 -10.36
CA GLY A 33 -18.34 2.69 -10.86
C GLY A 33 -18.55 2.78 -12.36
N ASP A 34 -18.39 4.01 -12.88
CA ASP A 34 -18.65 4.36 -14.27
C ASP A 34 -17.41 4.23 -15.19
N SER A 35 -17.40 4.97 -16.30
CA SER A 35 -16.29 4.94 -17.24
C SER A 35 -14.93 5.32 -16.63
N TRP A 36 -14.91 6.15 -15.59
CA TRP A 36 -13.67 6.47 -14.88
C TRP A 36 -13.10 5.26 -14.16
N ALA A 37 -13.93 4.54 -13.40
CA ALA A 37 -13.54 3.28 -12.80
C ALA A 37 -13.13 2.25 -13.86
N ASN A 38 -13.87 2.17 -14.97
CA ASN A 38 -13.56 1.26 -16.08
C ASN A 38 -12.20 1.59 -16.74
N PHE A 39 -11.89 2.86 -17.00
CA PHE A 39 -10.58 3.25 -17.51
C PHE A 39 -9.45 3.01 -16.51
N MET A 40 -9.65 3.28 -15.23
CA MET A 40 -8.68 2.92 -14.19
C MET A 40 -8.41 1.42 -14.16
N HIS A 41 -9.45 0.60 -14.34
CA HIS A 41 -9.31 -0.86 -14.48
C HIS A 41 -8.52 -1.25 -15.75
N LEU A 42 -8.93 -0.77 -16.92
CA LEU A 42 -8.30 -1.11 -18.19
C LEU A 42 -6.84 -0.65 -18.27
N ASN A 43 -6.52 0.49 -17.71
CA ASN A 43 -5.18 1.04 -17.66
C ASN A 43 -4.36 0.51 -16.46
N GLN A 44 -4.93 -0.33 -15.61
CA GLN A 44 -4.30 -0.83 -14.37
C GLN A 44 -3.80 0.28 -13.43
N SER A 45 -4.41 1.49 -13.48
CA SER A 45 -3.86 2.68 -12.82
C SER A 45 -3.79 2.56 -11.29
N VAL A 46 -4.69 1.79 -10.66
CA VAL A 46 -4.65 1.52 -9.21
C VAL A 46 -3.52 0.55 -8.89
N GLN A 47 -3.31 -0.49 -9.73
CA GLN A 47 -2.21 -1.45 -9.53
C GLN A 47 -0.85 -0.78 -9.74
N ASP A 48 -0.74 0.09 -10.74
CA ASP A 48 0.48 0.85 -10.98
C ASP A 48 0.79 1.79 -9.80
N ALA A 49 -0.23 2.42 -9.24
CA ALA A 49 -0.06 3.23 -8.04
C ALA A 49 0.36 2.38 -6.82
N LEU A 50 -0.23 1.21 -6.60
CA LEU A 50 0.23 0.27 -5.57
C LEU A 50 1.72 -0.06 -5.74
N ASN A 51 2.14 -0.35 -6.97
CA ASN A 51 3.54 -0.64 -7.28
C ASN A 51 4.43 0.60 -7.04
N ASN A 52 4.00 1.78 -7.46
CA ASN A 52 4.75 3.03 -7.32
C ASN A 52 4.94 3.46 -5.86
N TYR A 53 4.05 3.00 -4.97
CA TYR A 53 4.07 3.36 -3.55
C TYR A 53 4.60 2.25 -2.62
N GLY A 54 5.20 1.19 -3.18
CA GLY A 54 5.82 0.14 -2.38
C GLY A 54 4.85 -0.94 -1.89
N PHE A 55 3.69 -1.07 -2.51
CA PHE A 55 2.66 -2.06 -2.17
C PHE A 55 2.43 -3.08 -3.29
N SER A 56 3.51 -3.49 -3.99
CA SER A 56 3.40 -4.40 -5.13
C SER A 56 2.97 -5.84 -4.78
N ASP A 57 2.88 -6.18 -3.50
CA ASP A 57 2.26 -7.41 -2.97
C ASP A 57 0.75 -7.27 -2.74
N LEU A 58 0.22 -6.06 -2.86
CA LEU A 58 -1.20 -5.77 -2.76
C LEU A 58 -1.82 -5.64 -4.16
N GLY A 59 -3.10 -6.00 -4.28
CA GLY A 59 -3.82 -6.01 -5.55
C GLY A 59 -5.11 -5.21 -5.53
N GLN A 60 -5.47 -4.74 -6.72
CA GLN A 60 -6.82 -4.28 -7.01
C GLN A 60 -7.68 -5.44 -7.49
N LEU A 61 -8.96 -5.40 -7.15
CA LEU A 61 -10.01 -6.17 -7.81
C LEU A 61 -10.88 -5.23 -8.64
N SER A 62 -11.30 -5.71 -9.78
CA SER A 62 -12.28 -5.02 -10.62
C SER A 62 -12.93 -6.01 -11.56
N ASP A 63 -14.19 -5.81 -11.84
CA ASP A 63 -14.97 -6.59 -12.78
C ASP A 63 -15.67 -5.65 -13.77
N ASN A 64 -15.74 -6.04 -15.04
CA ASN A 64 -16.48 -5.31 -16.08
C ASN A 64 -17.98 -5.17 -15.75
N ASN A 65 -18.54 -6.01 -14.87
CA ASN A 65 -19.90 -5.86 -14.38
C ASN A 65 -20.04 -4.73 -13.35
N LEU A 66 -18.97 -4.46 -12.60
CA LEU A 66 -18.92 -3.42 -11.55
C LEU A 66 -18.26 -2.12 -12.02
N THR A 67 -17.55 -2.15 -13.16
CA THR A 67 -16.95 -0.97 -13.78
C THR A 67 -17.33 -0.92 -15.28
N PHE A 68 -18.23 -0.03 -15.66
CA PHE A 68 -18.67 0.04 -17.06
C PHE A 68 -18.97 1.45 -17.55
N ALA A 69 -18.67 1.70 -18.81
CA ALA A 69 -18.85 3.02 -19.41
C ALA A 69 -20.34 3.41 -19.45
N GLY A 70 -20.62 4.67 -19.09
CA GLY A 70 -21.97 5.20 -19.08
C GLY A 70 -22.81 4.86 -17.85
N ALA A 71 -22.26 4.11 -16.89
CA ALA A 71 -22.97 3.74 -15.66
C ALA A 71 -23.49 4.97 -14.91
N ARG A 72 -24.71 4.86 -14.43
CA ARG A 72 -25.35 5.83 -13.52
C ARG A 72 -25.59 5.20 -12.16
N THR A 73 -25.81 6.02 -11.17
CA THR A 73 -26.18 5.54 -9.83
C THR A 73 -27.39 4.63 -9.83
N THR A 74 -28.37 4.87 -10.74
CA THR A 74 -29.57 4.05 -10.92
C THR A 74 -29.28 2.64 -11.42
N ASP A 75 -28.20 2.43 -12.17
CA ASP A 75 -27.85 1.12 -12.72
C ASP A 75 -27.36 0.18 -11.63
N PHE A 76 -26.82 0.72 -10.54
CA PHE A 76 -26.46 -0.07 -9.36
C PHE A 76 -27.68 -0.32 -8.44
N ILE A 77 -28.42 0.73 -8.09
CA ILE A 77 -29.47 0.59 -7.05
C ILE A 77 -30.73 -0.10 -7.53
N ASN A 78 -31.00 -0.13 -8.86
CA ASN A 78 -32.19 -0.74 -9.44
C ASN A 78 -31.93 -2.13 -10.03
N ASP A 79 -30.67 -2.56 -10.12
CA ASP A 79 -30.27 -3.86 -10.65
C ASP A 79 -29.82 -4.78 -9.51
N SER A 80 -30.68 -5.71 -9.12
CA SER A 80 -30.36 -6.68 -8.09
C SER A 80 -29.24 -7.63 -8.48
N ALA A 81 -29.00 -7.88 -9.77
CA ALA A 81 -27.88 -8.71 -10.22
C ALA A 81 -26.55 -8.00 -9.93
N LYS A 82 -26.43 -6.72 -10.24
CA LYS A 82 -25.23 -5.93 -9.91
C LYS A 82 -24.96 -5.83 -8.41
N LEU A 83 -26.00 -5.66 -7.61
CA LEU A 83 -25.85 -5.66 -6.15
C LEU A 83 -25.41 -7.05 -5.64
N ASN A 84 -25.89 -8.13 -6.26
CA ASN A 84 -25.42 -9.49 -5.94
C ASN A 84 -23.97 -9.70 -6.36
N ASP A 85 -23.58 -9.28 -7.56
CA ASP A 85 -22.18 -9.35 -8.02
C ASP A 85 -21.25 -8.58 -7.05
N LEU A 86 -21.66 -7.39 -6.65
CA LEU A 86 -20.91 -6.58 -5.68
C LEU A 86 -20.78 -7.29 -4.31
N ARG A 87 -21.87 -7.88 -3.81
CA ARG A 87 -21.83 -8.67 -2.57
C ARG A 87 -20.88 -9.86 -2.71
N ASP A 88 -21.01 -10.60 -3.80
CA ASP A 88 -20.27 -11.85 -4.02
C ASP A 88 -18.76 -11.55 -4.15
N GLU A 89 -18.37 -10.42 -4.79
CA GLU A 89 -16.99 -9.95 -4.80
C GLU A 89 -16.47 -9.62 -3.41
N ILE A 90 -17.23 -8.86 -2.62
CA ILE A 90 -16.83 -8.51 -1.25
C ILE A 90 -16.69 -9.74 -0.36
N VAL A 91 -17.64 -10.67 -0.41
CA VAL A 91 -17.65 -11.88 0.42
C VAL A 91 -16.55 -12.86 0.02
N SER A 92 -16.29 -13.00 -1.29
CA SER A 92 -15.25 -13.91 -1.80
C SER A 92 -13.83 -13.42 -1.54
N ASN A 93 -13.66 -12.13 -1.23
CA ASN A 93 -12.36 -11.52 -1.01
C ASN A 93 -12.27 -10.85 0.38
N PRO A 94 -12.14 -11.65 1.45
CA PRO A 94 -12.15 -11.13 2.83
C PRO A 94 -10.93 -10.27 3.18
N THR A 95 -9.94 -10.18 2.30
CA THR A 95 -8.76 -9.32 2.44
C THR A 95 -9.00 -7.89 1.97
N LEU A 96 -10.17 -7.60 1.36
CA LEU A 96 -10.54 -6.25 0.95
C LEU A 96 -10.66 -5.33 2.16
N GLU A 97 -10.09 -4.15 2.03
CA GLU A 97 -10.14 -3.08 3.01
C GLU A 97 -10.78 -1.81 2.44
N TYR A 98 -10.71 -1.63 1.11
CA TYR A 98 -11.15 -0.42 0.43
C TYR A 98 -12.07 -0.72 -0.73
N VAL A 99 -13.04 0.16 -0.92
CA VAL A 99 -13.81 0.29 -2.17
C VAL A 99 -13.51 1.66 -2.76
N HIS A 100 -12.91 1.69 -3.95
CA HIS A 100 -12.70 2.91 -4.74
C HIS A 100 -13.94 3.12 -5.61
N LEU A 101 -14.79 4.06 -5.23
CA LEU A 101 -16.08 4.33 -5.84
C LEU A 101 -16.03 5.57 -6.73
N SER A 102 -16.21 5.41 -8.05
CA SER A 102 -16.31 6.50 -9.02
C SER A 102 -17.64 6.42 -9.76
N ILE A 103 -18.64 7.17 -9.33
CA ILE A 103 -20.01 7.13 -9.88
C ILE A 103 -20.72 8.47 -9.72
N GLY A 104 -21.68 8.75 -10.61
CA GLY A 104 -22.57 9.92 -10.54
C GLY A 104 -22.28 10.98 -11.60
N GLY A 105 -21.12 10.95 -12.27
CA GLY A 105 -20.78 11.86 -13.34
C GLY A 105 -21.77 11.80 -14.51
N ASN A 106 -22.13 10.59 -14.93
CA ASN A 106 -23.12 10.39 -16.00
C ASN A 106 -24.53 10.84 -15.62
N ASP A 107 -24.92 10.70 -14.34
CA ASP A 107 -26.22 11.22 -13.85
C ASP A 107 -26.31 12.74 -14.06
N VAL A 108 -25.20 13.46 -13.82
CA VAL A 108 -25.15 14.93 -13.98
C VAL A 108 -25.04 15.32 -15.44
N ILE A 109 -24.06 14.80 -16.18
CA ILE A 109 -23.74 15.21 -17.57
C ILE A 109 -24.92 14.97 -18.53
N TYR A 110 -25.68 13.91 -18.34
CA TYR A 110 -26.83 13.58 -19.20
C TYR A 110 -28.18 14.12 -18.70
N THR A 111 -28.21 14.85 -17.60
CA THR A 111 -29.46 15.37 -17.03
C THR A 111 -29.45 16.87 -16.84
N TRP A 112 -28.30 17.44 -16.44
CA TRP A 112 -28.18 18.87 -16.20
C TRP A 112 -28.21 19.66 -17.51
N ASP A 113 -28.86 20.82 -17.46
CA ASP A 113 -28.96 21.78 -18.57
C ASP A 113 -28.64 23.20 -18.04
N LEU A 114 -27.99 24.01 -18.83
CA LEU A 114 -27.59 25.38 -18.48
C LEU A 114 -28.79 26.26 -18.05
N ASN A 115 -30.00 25.93 -18.54
CA ASN A 115 -31.22 26.63 -18.20
C ASN A 115 -31.84 26.16 -16.86
N PHE A 116 -31.25 25.16 -16.16
CA PHE A 116 -31.73 24.77 -14.86
C PHE A 116 -31.61 25.93 -13.87
N THR A 117 -32.66 26.15 -13.11
CA THR A 117 -32.59 26.97 -11.92
C THR A 117 -31.69 26.33 -10.87
N GLN A 118 -31.18 27.11 -9.93
CA GLN A 118 -30.40 26.56 -8.82
C GLN A 118 -31.18 25.45 -8.09
N GLN A 119 -32.48 25.63 -7.84
CA GLN A 119 -33.31 24.62 -7.21
C GLN A 119 -33.35 23.30 -8.01
N GLN A 120 -33.44 23.35 -9.34
CA GLN A 120 -33.43 22.16 -10.20
C GLN A 120 -32.07 21.45 -10.14
N THR A 121 -30.99 22.22 -10.14
CA THR A 121 -29.64 21.69 -9.96
C THR A 121 -29.48 21.02 -8.58
N ASP A 122 -29.98 21.65 -7.53
CA ASP A 122 -29.93 21.09 -6.17
C ASP A 122 -30.74 19.80 -6.06
N VAL A 123 -31.92 19.70 -6.63
CA VAL A 123 -32.73 18.47 -6.71
C VAL A 123 -32.00 17.35 -7.46
N LEU A 124 -31.33 17.67 -8.57
CA LEU A 124 -30.50 16.69 -9.28
C LEU A 124 -29.36 16.19 -8.40
N PHE A 125 -28.62 17.10 -7.76
CA PHE A 125 -27.52 16.76 -6.90
C PHE A 125 -27.95 15.93 -5.68
N ASP A 126 -29.07 16.30 -5.03
CA ASP A 126 -29.63 15.52 -3.93
C ASP A 126 -30.01 14.11 -4.37
N SER A 127 -30.57 13.98 -5.58
CA SER A 127 -30.91 12.68 -6.14
C SER A 127 -29.69 11.79 -6.38
N VAL A 128 -28.65 12.33 -7.03
CA VAL A 128 -27.41 11.60 -7.30
C VAL A 128 -26.71 11.23 -5.98
N PHE A 129 -26.58 12.21 -5.11
CA PHE A 129 -25.94 12.04 -3.81
C PHE A 129 -26.63 10.94 -2.97
N ASN A 130 -27.94 11.01 -2.79
CA ASN A 130 -28.69 10.03 -2.01
C ASN A 130 -28.65 8.63 -2.63
N ARG A 131 -28.62 8.51 -3.96
CA ARG A 131 -28.44 7.22 -4.62
C ARG A 131 -27.05 6.66 -4.39
N THR A 132 -26.00 7.50 -4.43
CA THR A 132 -24.64 7.06 -4.10
C THR A 132 -24.54 6.62 -2.64
N LEU A 133 -25.19 7.32 -1.70
CA LEU A 133 -25.25 6.88 -0.30
C LEU A 133 -25.89 5.49 -0.17
N ARG A 134 -26.94 5.19 -0.93
CA ARG A 134 -27.54 3.85 -0.92
C ARG A 134 -26.59 2.75 -1.41
N ILE A 135 -25.71 3.05 -2.37
CA ILE A 135 -24.66 2.13 -2.78
C ILE A 135 -23.66 1.91 -1.64
N ILE A 136 -23.22 2.98 -0.98
CA ILE A 136 -22.33 2.94 0.19
C ILE A 136 -22.96 2.16 1.34
N ASP A 137 -24.21 2.43 1.68
CA ASP A 137 -24.95 1.72 2.72
C ASP A 137 -25.05 0.23 2.41
N TYR A 138 -25.28 -0.12 1.13
CA TYR A 138 -25.30 -1.52 0.71
C TYR A 138 -23.94 -2.19 0.92
N ILE A 139 -22.83 -1.55 0.52
CA ILE A 139 -21.46 -2.05 0.74
C ILE A 139 -21.23 -2.30 2.23
N HIS A 140 -21.56 -1.33 3.07
CA HIS A 140 -21.39 -1.43 4.53
C HIS A 140 -22.35 -2.47 5.16
N SER A 141 -23.49 -2.76 4.55
CA SER A 141 -24.36 -3.85 4.99
C SER A 141 -23.77 -5.23 4.74
N VAL A 142 -22.89 -5.36 3.73
CA VAL A 142 -22.17 -6.60 3.40
C VAL A 142 -20.90 -6.73 4.25
N ASN A 143 -20.10 -5.68 4.32
CA ASN A 143 -18.91 -5.63 5.16
C ASN A 143 -18.77 -4.23 5.79
N PRO A 144 -19.13 -4.07 7.08
CA PRO A 144 -19.14 -2.78 7.77
C PRO A 144 -17.74 -2.20 8.00
N ASN A 145 -16.67 -2.95 7.76
CA ASN A 145 -15.30 -2.49 7.99
C ASN A 145 -14.64 -1.86 6.76
N LEU A 146 -15.26 -1.97 5.58
CA LEU A 146 -14.70 -1.41 4.35
C LEU A 146 -14.64 0.12 4.42
N GLN A 147 -13.51 0.66 4.00
CA GLN A 147 -13.31 2.08 3.78
C GLN A 147 -13.75 2.43 2.35
N ILE A 148 -14.58 3.43 2.20
CA ILE A 148 -15.04 3.91 0.89
C ILE A 148 -14.21 5.12 0.50
N VAL A 149 -13.46 5.03 -0.58
CA VAL A 149 -12.83 6.19 -1.20
C VAL A 149 -13.75 6.66 -2.33
N TRP A 150 -14.58 7.65 -2.03
CA TRP A 150 -15.44 8.26 -3.02
C TRP A 150 -14.58 9.15 -3.91
N SER A 151 -14.25 8.62 -5.08
CA SER A 151 -13.41 9.30 -6.06
C SER A 151 -14.19 10.36 -6.79
N GLY A 152 -13.67 11.58 -6.79
CA GLY A 152 -14.16 12.66 -7.64
C GLY A 152 -13.66 12.54 -9.07
N TYR A 153 -13.95 13.56 -9.85
CA TYR A 153 -13.50 13.74 -11.23
C TYR A 153 -12.55 14.93 -11.32
N VAL A 154 -11.85 15.07 -12.44
CA VAL A 154 -11.21 16.33 -12.81
C VAL A 154 -12.17 17.19 -13.62
N TYR A 155 -11.80 18.44 -13.89
CA TYR A 155 -12.59 19.31 -14.75
C TYR A 155 -12.67 18.79 -16.19
N THR A 156 -13.82 18.98 -16.82
CA THR A 156 -14.06 18.67 -18.23
C THR A 156 -13.50 19.75 -19.16
N ASN A 157 -13.34 19.42 -20.44
CA ASN A 157 -12.91 20.40 -21.46
C ASN A 157 -13.67 20.20 -22.79
N PHE A 158 -14.92 20.60 -22.83
CA PHE A 158 -15.72 20.59 -24.08
C PHE A 158 -15.35 21.75 -25.01
N GLY A 159 -15.19 22.94 -24.42
CA GLY A 159 -15.01 24.19 -25.19
C GLY A 159 -13.74 24.20 -26.02
N ASP A 160 -12.58 23.87 -25.44
CA ASP A 160 -11.31 23.88 -26.16
C ASP A 160 -11.20 22.68 -27.11
N VAL A 161 -11.67 21.51 -26.67
CA VAL A 161 -11.54 20.28 -27.46
C VAL A 161 -12.44 20.29 -28.67
N ILE A 162 -13.73 20.58 -28.50
CA ILE A 162 -14.69 20.66 -29.63
C ILE A 162 -14.57 21.99 -30.34
N GLY A 163 -14.42 23.09 -29.58
CA GLY A 163 -14.31 24.44 -30.13
C GLY A 163 -13.06 24.69 -31.00
N ALA A 164 -11.99 23.91 -30.80
CA ALA A 164 -10.80 23.93 -31.64
C ALA A 164 -11.06 23.38 -33.06
N LEU A 165 -12.10 22.55 -33.25
CA LEU A 165 -12.46 22.01 -34.53
C LEU A 165 -13.13 23.10 -35.41
N PRO A 166 -12.92 23.09 -36.74
CA PRO A 166 -13.71 23.89 -37.65
C PRO A 166 -15.21 23.67 -37.43
N SER A 167 -16.02 24.71 -37.47
CA SER A 167 -17.44 24.65 -37.06
C SER A 167 -18.24 23.55 -37.79
N PHE A 168 -17.91 23.26 -39.05
CA PHE A 168 -18.54 22.21 -39.86
C PHE A 168 -18.14 20.79 -39.43
N LEU A 169 -17.09 20.64 -38.62
CA LEU A 169 -16.61 19.35 -38.06
C LEU A 169 -17.00 19.14 -36.59
N GLN A 170 -17.39 20.19 -35.89
CA GLN A 170 -17.70 20.07 -34.45
C GLN A 170 -18.77 19.01 -34.15
N SER A 171 -19.82 18.94 -35.00
CA SER A 171 -20.90 17.95 -34.84
C SER A 171 -20.46 16.49 -35.09
N GLN A 172 -19.27 16.28 -35.63
CA GLN A 172 -18.69 14.93 -35.78
C GLN A 172 -17.92 14.46 -34.55
N HIS A 173 -17.71 15.35 -33.59
CA HIS A 173 -17.10 14.96 -32.33
C HIS A 173 -18.06 14.06 -31.53
N PRO A 174 -17.61 12.91 -30.95
CA PRO A 174 -18.48 11.96 -30.23
C PRO A 174 -19.29 12.61 -29.10
N TYR A 175 -18.74 13.63 -28.47
CA TYR A 175 -19.37 14.31 -27.33
C TYR A 175 -20.04 15.64 -27.67
N TYR A 176 -20.18 15.97 -28.95
CA TYR A 176 -20.89 17.18 -29.35
C TYR A 176 -22.35 17.17 -28.92
N ALA A 177 -23.03 16.02 -29.08
CA ALA A 177 -24.42 15.86 -28.63
C ALA A 177 -24.58 16.03 -27.11
N THR A 178 -23.61 15.57 -26.35
CA THR A 178 -23.59 15.75 -24.87
C THR A 178 -23.44 17.22 -24.52
N TRP A 179 -22.49 17.94 -25.15
CA TRP A 179 -22.27 19.36 -24.90
C TRP A 179 -23.46 20.21 -25.33
N SER A 180 -24.04 19.93 -26.49
CA SER A 180 -25.24 20.61 -26.97
C SER A 180 -26.48 20.33 -26.12
N GLY A 181 -26.60 19.08 -25.62
CA GLY A 181 -27.67 18.67 -24.68
C GLY A 181 -27.64 19.42 -23.36
N MET A 182 -26.46 19.83 -22.90
CA MET A 182 -26.28 20.69 -21.72
C MET A 182 -26.49 22.19 -22.04
N GLY A 183 -26.78 22.59 -23.29
CA GLY A 183 -26.95 24.00 -23.71
C GLY A 183 -25.63 24.72 -24.00
N PHE A 184 -24.57 24.01 -24.35
CA PHE A 184 -23.23 24.55 -24.61
C PHE A 184 -22.63 25.37 -23.45
N PRO A 185 -22.59 24.85 -22.22
CA PRO A 185 -22.00 25.57 -21.11
C PRO A 185 -20.52 25.85 -21.36
N ASN A 186 -20.07 27.00 -20.90
CA ASN A 186 -18.64 27.30 -20.88
C ASN A 186 -17.94 26.55 -19.74
N PHE A 187 -16.61 26.58 -19.73
CA PHE A 187 -15.83 25.85 -18.71
C PHE A 187 -16.07 26.36 -17.28
N GLN A 188 -16.31 27.67 -17.08
CA GLN A 188 -16.56 28.24 -15.76
C GLN A 188 -17.88 27.71 -15.18
N GLN A 189 -18.91 27.58 -16.02
CA GLN A 189 -20.20 27.02 -15.62
C GLN A 189 -20.07 25.54 -15.24
N LEU A 190 -19.35 24.75 -16.07
CA LEU A 190 -19.12 23.33 -15.78
C LEU A 190 -18.22 23.12 -14.55
N ASN A 191 -17.14 23.89 -14.43
CA ASN A 191 -16.25 23.80 -13.30
C ASN A 191 -16.96 24.19 -11.99
N GLY A 192 -17.78 25.25 -12.01
CA GLY A 192 -18.60 25.65 -10.88
C GLY A 192 -19.61 24.58 -10.46
N LEU A 193 -20.23 23.92 -11.45
CA LEU A 193 -21.13 22.79 -11.24
C LEU A 193 -20.43 21.62 -10.54
N LEU A 194 -19.29 21.18 -11.08
CA LEU A 194 -18.51 20.07 -10.54
C LEU A 194 -17.97 20.39 -9.13
N LEU A 195 -17.47 21.61 -8.91
CA LEU A 195 -16.99 22.05 -7.61
C LEU A 195 -18.11 22.07 -6.56
N SER A 196 -19.31 22.50 -6.94
CA SER A 196 -20.47 22.51 -6.05
C SER A 196 -20.84 21.10 -5.59
N PHE A 197 -20.85 20.12 -6.50
CA PHE A 197 -21.08 18.72 -6.15
C PHE A 197 -19.95 18.14 -5.29
N ALA A 198 -18.69 18.38 -5.68
CA ALA A 198 -17.51 17.94 -4.94
C ALA A 198 -17.50 18.44 -3.50
N ASN A 199 -17.88 19.70 -3.27
CA ASN A 199 -17.98 20.28 -1.92
C ASN A 199 -19.06 19.60 -1.06
N ARG A 200 -20.16 19.11 -1.63
CA ARG A 200 -21.15 18.29 -0.91
C ARG A 200 -20.56 16.98 -0.44
N VAL A 201 -19.89 16.27 -1.36
CA VAL A 201 -19.24 14.99 -1.05
C VAL A 201 -18.18 15.18 0.03
N LYS A 202 -17.33 16.21 -0.12
CA LYS A 202 -16.31 16.57 0.86
C LYS A 202 -16.89 16.86 2.24
N ALA A 203 -17.95 17.67 2.30
CA ALA A 203 -18.61 18.01 3.56
C ALA A 203 -19.22 16.78 4.24
N TYR A 204 -19.80 15.86 3.47
CA TYR A 204 -20.31 14.60 4.00
C TYR A 204 -19.18 13.71 4.50
N ALA A 205 -18.16 13.47 3.68
CA ALA A 205 -17.03 12.59 4.03
C ALA A 205 -16.31 13.06 5.30
N ALA A 206 -16.19 14.37 5.51
CA ALA A 206 -15.58 14.95 6.71
C ALA A 206 -16.31 14.60 8.03
N LEU A 207 -17.55 14.10 7.95
CA LEU A 207 -18.37 13.69 9.08
C LEU A 207 -18.47 12.16 9.24
N GLN A 208 -17.77 11.41 8.39
CA GLN A 208 -17.83 9.95 8.36
C GLN A 208 -16.46 9.36 8.69
N ASP A 209 -16.45 8.27 9.46
CA ASP A 209 -15.21 7.56 9.79
C ASP A 209 -14.72 6.64 8.66
N ARG A 210 -15.61 6.25 7.73
CA ARG A 210 -15.35 5.23 6.71
C ARG A 210 -15.70 5.65 5.30
N VAL A 211 -15.94 6.92 5.08
CA VAL A 211 -16.12 7.50 3.73
C VAL A 211 -15.14 8.65 3.58
N HIS A 212 -14.28 8.53 2.59
CA HIS A 212 -13.20 9.48 2.35
C HIS A 212 -13.37 10.10 0.96
N TYR A 213 -12.99 11.35 0.83
CA TYR A 213 -13.01 12.07 -0.44
C TYR A 213 -11.69 12.79 -0.65
N VAL A 214 -11.04 12.50 -1.76
CA VAL A 214 -9.82 13.20 -2.18
C VAL A 214 -10.15 14.15 -3.32
N GLN A 215 -9.97 15.46 -3.09
CA GLN A 215 -10.23 16.48 -4.09
C GLN A 215 -9.19 16.41 -5.23
N ALA A 216 -9.66 16.26 -6.47
CA ALA A 216 -8.83 16.20 -7.67
C ALA A 216 -9.12 17.32 -8.70
N LEU A 217 -10.11 18.18 -8.44
CA LEU A 217 -10.40 19.32 -9.30
C LEU A 217 -9.20 20.28 -9.33
N GLY A 218 -8.72 20.62 -10.52
CA GLY A 218 -7.52 21.44 -10.69
C GLY A 218 -6.21 20.63 -10.80
N LEU A 219 -6.22 19.33 -10.54
CA LEU A 219 -5.02 18.49 -10.57
C LEU A 219 -4.34 18.48 -11.95
N MET A 220 -5.12 18.36 -13.02
CA MET A 220 -4.57 18.32 -14.40
C MET A 220 -3.95 19.66 -14.79
N GLN A 221 -4.55 20.77 -14.39
CA GLN A 221 -3.99 22.10 -14.59
C GLN A 221 -2.68 22.28 -13.82
N ASN A 222 -2.61 21.74 -12.61
CA ASN A 222 -1.40 21.75 -11.80
C ASN A 222 -0.26 20.95 -12.47
N PHE A 223 -0.57 19.77 -12.97
CA PHE A 223 0.45 18.86 -13.51
C PHE A 223 0.96 19.28 -14.88
N TYR A 224 0.03 19.60 -15.80
CA TYR A 224 0.40 19.92 -17.19
C TYR A 224 0.74 21.40 -17.41
N GLY A 225 0.39 22.28 -16.49
CA GLY A 225 0.44 23.72 -16.71
C GLY A 225 -0.55 24.15 -17.79
N GLN A 226 -1.47 25.06 -17.50
CA GLN A 226 -2.42 25.55 -18.48
C GLN A 226 -1.77 26.64 -19.31
N THR A 227 -1.44 26.37 -20.57
CA THR A 227 -1.04 27.39 -21.55
C THR A 227 -2.23 27.72 -22.40
N SER A 228 -2.72 28.96 -22.29
CA SER A 228 -3.73 29.64 -23.07
C SER A 228 -4.42 28.85 -24.19
N PRO A 229 -5.43 28.03 -23.91
CA PRO A 229 -6.31 27.51 -24.95
C PRO A 229 -7.34 28.55 -25.37
N LEU A 230 -8.11 28.24 -26.39
CA LEU A 230 -9.04 29.17 -27.08
C LEU A 230 -10.06 29.84 -26.15
N SER A 231 -10.47 29.22 -25.10
CA SER A 231 -11.52 29.69 -24.19
C SER A 231 -11.00 30.24 -22.86
N VAL A 232 -9.70 30.28 -22.67
CA VAL A 232 -9.09 30.78 -21.43
C VAL A 232 -8.68 32.24 -21.59
N PRO A 233 -8.89 33.08 -20.56
CA PRO A 233 -8.40 34.47 -20.60
C PRO A 233 -6.91 34.53 -20.94
N PRO A 234 -6.44 35.55 -21.64
CA PRO A 234 -5.10 35.63 -22.22
C PRO A 234 -3.96 35.82 -21.21
N SER A 235 -4.08 35.31 -20.01
CA SER A 235 -3.12 35.47 -18.94
C SER A 235 -1.91 34.52 -19.01
N GLY A 236 -1.75 33.78 -20.12
CA GLY A 236 -0.58 32.92 -20.28
C GLY A 236 -0.67 31.59 -19.54
N THR A 237 0.45 31.13 -19.03
CA THR A 237 0.55 29.85 -18.33
C THR A 237 -0.23 29.95 -17.01
N TYR A 238 -1.13 29.01 -16.83
CA TYR A 238 -1.78 28.80 -15.55
C TYR A 238 -0.70 28.55 -14.47
N ALA A 239 -0.63 29.44 -13.49
CA ALA A 239 0.21 29.17 -12.33
C ALA A 239 -0.36 27.93 -11.66
N ALA A 240 0.39 26.83 -11.75
CA ALA A 240 0.00 25.58 -11.13
C ALA A 240 -0.46 25.85 -9.71
N ALA A 241 -1.68 25.46 -9.39
CA ALA A 241 -2.08 25.39 -8.01
C ALA A 241 -1.03 24.57 -7.28
N THR A 242 -0.40 25.14 -6.32
CA THR A 242 0.66 24.49 -5.53
C THR A 242 0.13 23.28 -4.75
N THR A 243 -1.17 23.14 -4.73
CA THR A 243 -1.90 21.98 -4.23
C THR A 243 -3.10 21.79 -5.14
N ALA A 244 -3.43 20.57 -5.52
CA ALA A 244 -4.77 20.21 -6.00
C ALA A 244 -5.71 20.60 -4.88
N THR A 245 -6.22 21.79 -4.98
CA THR A 245 -6.55 22.52 -3.78
C THR A 245 -7.95 22.22 -3.35
N ASP A 246 -8.11 22.24 -2.09
CA ASP A 246 -9.38 22.25 -1.40
C ASP A 246 -10.40 23.25 -1.96
N THR A 247 -9.98 24.24 -2.72
CA THR A 247 -10.83 25.28 -3.28
C THR A 247 -11.26 25.05 -4.71
N GLY A 248 -10.57 24.14 -5.47
CA GLY A 248 -10.82 23.99 -6.90
C GLY A 248 -10.61 25.31 -7.66
N LEU A 249 -10.10 25.23 -8.87
CA LEU A 249 -9.85 26.40 -9.72
C LEU A 249 -10.86 26.39 -10.86
N ILE A 250 -11.85 27.26 -10.77
CA ILE A 250 -12.95 27.31 -11.75
C ILE A 250 -12.60 28.06 -13.03
N ASP A 251 -11.47 28.76 -13.04
CA ASP A 251 -11.13 29.69 -14.12
C ASP A 251 -10.53 29.02 -15.35
N TYR A 252 -10.22 27.72 -15.27
CA TYR A 252 -9.59 26.97 -16.37
C TYR A 252 -10.17 25.56 -16.49
N PRO A 253 -10.35 25.04 -17.71
CA PRO A 253 -10.68 23.63 -17.92
C PRO A 253 -9.44 22.76 -17.71
N SER A 254 -9.62 21.44 -17.63
CA SER A 254 -8.47 20.53 -17.73
C SER A 254 -7.81 20.67 -19.09
N PRO A 255 -6.46 20.70 -19.17
CA PRO A 255 -5.76 20.83 -20.44
C PRO A 255 -6.10 19.68 -21.40
N ALA A 256 -6.23 19.98 -22.71
CA ALA A 256 -6.45 18.92 -23.72
C ALA A 256 -5.35 17.84 -23.72
N ALA A 257 -4.13 18.20 -23.32
CA ALA A 257 -3.01 17.24 -23.16
C ALA A 257 -3.26 16.19 -22.07
N ALA A 258 -4.14 16.46 -21.11
CA ALA A 258 -4.53 15.52 -20.08
C ALA A 258 -5.56 14.50 -20.55
N MET A 259 -6.27 14.78 -21.62
CA MET A 259 -7.41 14.01 -22.09
C MET A 259 -7.03 12.85 -23.01
N LEU A 260 -7.88 11.85 -23.06
CA LEU A 260 -7.71 10.67 -23.92
C LEU A 260 -7.73 11.05 -25.39
N SER A 261 -6.79 10.55 -26.17
CA SER A 261 -6.82 10.67 -27.64
C SER A 261 -7.86 9.70 -28.21
N LEU A 262 -8.77 10.23 -29.02
CA LEU A 262 -9.79 9.45 -29.74
C LEU A 262 -9.38 9.14 -31.20
N GLY A 263 -8.13 9.50 -31.58
CA GLY A 263 -7.65 9.36 -32.93
C GLY A 263 -8.02 10.57 -33.82
N ASN A 264 -8.29 10.34 -35.09
CA ASN A 264 -8.63 11.41 -36.02
C ASN A 264 -10.07 11.26 -36.54
N ILE A 265 -10.69 12.37 -36.95
CA ILE A 265 -11.91 12.32 -37.73
C ILE A 265 -11.61 11.55 -39.03
N PRO A 266 -12.43 10.53 -39.37
CA PRO A 266 -12.20 9.72 -40.57
C PRO A 266 -11.98 10.56 -41.83
N LEU A 267 -10.99 10.19 -42.62
CA LEU A 267 -10.60 10.87 -43.87
C LEU A 267 -10.06 12.31 -43.70
N THR A 268 -9.70 12.69 -42.47
CA THR A 268 -9.12 14.00 -42.16
C THR A 268 -7.85 13.84 -41.30
N ASN A 269 -7.10 14.95 -41.15
CA ASN A 269 -5.97 15.03 -40.23
C ASN A 269 -6.34 15.73 -38.91
N PHE A 270 -7.63 15.96 -38.64
CA PHE A 270 -8.07 16.58 -37.39
C PHE A 270 -8.10 15.56 -36.27
N ALA A 271 -7.23 15.75 -35.30
CA ALA A 271 -7.19 14.95 -34.09
C ALA A 271 -8.44 15.19 -33.23
N LEU A 272 -8.97 14.13 -32.68
CA LEU A 272 -10.02 14.14 -31.66
C LEU A 272 -9.44 13.82 -30.29
N THR A 273 -9.86 14.61 -29.33
CA THR A 273 -9.49 14.42 -27.91
C THR A 273 -10.78 14.29 -27.11
N ASP A 274 -10.77 13.43 -26.09
CA ASP A 274 -11.92 13.29 -25.20
C ASP A 274 -12.18 14.58 -24.41
N CYS A 275 -13.40 14.78 -23.95
CA CYS A 275 -13.80 15.98 -23.20
C CYS A 275 -13.73 15.78 -21.68
N PHE A 276 -13.71 14.55 -21.19
CA PHE A 276 -13.80 14.24 -19.76
C PHE A 276 -13.14 12.93 -19.32
N HIS A 277 -12.65 12.10 -20.24
CA HIS A 277 -11.82 10.95 -19.88
C HIS A 277 -10.34 11.29 -20.02
N LEU A 278 -9.58 10.85 -19.07
CA LEU A 278 -8.14 11.09 -19.00
C LEU A 278 -7.36 10.13 -19.91
N SER A 279 -6.20 10.57 -20.38
CA SER A 279 -5.20 9.67 -20.95
C SER A 279 -4.67 8.67 -19.91
N PRO A 280 -4.07 7.53 -20.30
CA PRO A 280 -3.46 6.60 -19.34
C PRO A 280 -2.49 7.29 -18.38
N THR A 281 -1.58 8.13 -18.88
CA THR A 281 -0.65 8.91 -18.04
C THR A 281 -1.36 9.84 -17.07
N SER A 282 -2.47 10.43 -17.46
CA SER A 282 -3.24 11.32 -16.59
C SER A 282 -4.03 10.54 -15.52
N PHE A 283 -4.45 9.31 -15.82
CA PHE A 283 -4.98 8.41 -14.80
C PHE A 283 -3.92 7.97 -13.79
N GLU A 284 -2.65 7.76 -14.21
CA GLU A 284 -1.54 7.56 -13.28
C GLU A 284 -1.38 8.77 -12.34
N VAL A 285 -1.31 9.98 -12.89
CA VAL A 285 -1.22 11.22 -12.09
C VAL A 285 -2.40 11.36 -11.12
N PHE A 286 -3.60 10.98 -11.57
CA PHE A 286 -4.79 11.01 -10.74
C PHE A 286 -4.69 10.01 -9.58
N MET A 287 -4.25 8.78 -9.85
CA MET A 287 -4.10 7.77 -8.82
C MET A 287 -2.93 8.05 -7.89
N ASP A 288 -1.79 8.53 -8.38
CA ASP A 288 -0.68 9.01 -7.55
C ASP A 288 -1.15 10.08 -6.56
N HIS A 289 -2.01 11.00 -7.01
CA HIS A 289 -2.60 12.00 -6.13
C HIS A 289 -3.52 11.38 -5.06
N GLN A 290 -4.33 10.36 -5.41
CA GLN A 290 -5.15 9.63 -4.45
C GLN A 290 -4.28 8.90 -3.41
N PHE A 291 -3.15 8.35 -3.85
CA PHE A 291 -2.20 7.67 -2.98
C PHE A 291 -1.48 8.65 -2.06
N ASP A 292 -0.92 9.73 -2.58
CA ASP A 292 -0.25 10.77 -1.76
C ASP A 292 -1.18 11.36 -0.69
N ARG A 293 -2.48 11.47 -0.96
CA ARG A 293 -3.44 12.11 -0.06
C ARG A 293 -4.15 11.17 0.90
N TYR A 294 -4.29 9.91 0.53
CA TYR A 294 -5.08 8.98 1.33
C TYR A 294 -4.45 7.59 1.44
N TYR A 295 -4.30 6.85 0.32
CA TYR A 295 -4.02 5.43 0.38
C TYR A 295 -2.69 5.11 1.05
N MET A 296 -1.62 5.86 0.79
CA MET A 296 -0.31 5.57 1.39
C MET A 296 -0.39 5.53 2.92
N ASN A 297 -0.97 6.55 3.53
CA ASN A 297 -1.11 6.61 4.98
C ASN A 297 -2.08 5.55 5.52
N SER A 298 -3.12 5.20 4.76
CA SER A 298 -4.16 4.26 5.17
C SER A 298 -3.73 2.80 5.03
N LEU A 299 -2.82 2.50 4.10
CA LEU A 299 -2.23 1.16 3.88
C LEU A 299 -1.04 0.88 4.81
N MET A 300 -0.40 1.92 5.35
CA MET A 300 0.61 1.78 6.41
C MET A 300 -0.04 1.34 7.72
N HIS A 301 0.77 0.86 8.65
CA HIS A 301 0.34 0.34 9.93
C HIS A 301 0.08 1.44 10.98
N ASP A 302 0.13 1.05 12.26
CA ASP A 302 -0.36 1.89 13.35
C ASP A 302 0.53 3.10 13.67
N THR A 303 1.82 3.03 13.39
CA THR A 303 2.76 4.11 13.72
C THR A 303 3.78 4.33 12.63
N VAL A 304 3.81 5.55 12.16
CA VAL A 304 4.68 6.03 11.08
C VAL A 304 5.73 6.96 11.68
N ILE A 305 7.00 6.58 11.58
CA ILE A 305 8.14 7.30 12.15
C ILE A 305 9.06 7.74 11.03
N LYS A 306 9.40 9.02 10.99
CA LYS A 306 10.38 9.53 10.02
C LYS A 306 11.79 9.35 10.57
N ALA A 307 12.75 9.07 9.68
CA ALA A 307 14.15 9.03 10.07
C ALA A 307 14.59 10.40 10.61
N ASN A 308 15.23 10.39 11.77
CA ASN A 308 15.74 11.61 12.40
C ASN A 308 16.95 12.15 11.65
N PHE A 309 17.81 11.25 11.22
CA PHE A 309 19.08 11.52 10.60
C PHE A 309 19.45 10.39 9.65
N GLY A 310 20.42 10.62 8.79
CA GLY A 310 20.97 9.59 7.93
C GLY A 310 22.05 10.14 7.00
N GLY A 311 22.63 9.25 6.24
CA GLY A 311 23.64 9.57 5.25
C GLY A 311 24.18 8.33 4.56
N THR A 312 25.14 8.54 3.71
CA THR A 312 25.82 7.47 2.97
C THR A 312 27.24 7.30 3.50
N VAL A 313 27.63 6.05 3.73
CA VAL A 313 29.03 5.65 3.92
C VAL A 313 29.49 4.83 2.73
N ARG A 314 30.72 5.09 2.26
CA ARG A 314 31.29 4.42 1.10
C ARG A 314 32.45 3.51 1.48
N GLN A 315 32.71 2.49 0.65
CA GLN A 315 33.82 1.57 0.83
C GLN A 315 35.18 2.30 0.91
N SER A 316 35.33 3.42 0.22
CA SER A 316 36.51 4.29 0.28
C SER A 316 36.69 5.02 1.63
N GLY A 317 35.76 4.91 2.55
CA GLY A 317 35.74 5.64 3.81
C GLY A 317 35.15 7.06 3.70
N GLN A 318 34.67 7.47 2.53
CA GLN A 318 33.99 8.75 2.37
C GLN A 318 32.57 8.68 2.93
N THR A 319 32.12 9.76 3.55
CA THR A 319 30.75 9.94 4.03
C THR A 319 30.05 11.10 3.33
N SER A 320 28.74 11.04 3.22
CA SER A 320 27.91 12.07 2.59
C SER A 320 26.59 12.19 3.32
N SER A 321 26.02 13.39 3.35
CA SER A 321 24.64 13.64 3.81
C SER A 321 23.58 13.24 2.75
N LEU A 322 23.97 12.89 1.54
CA LEU A 322 23.07 12.34 0.54
C LEU A 322 22.67 10.91 0.92
N PHE A 323 21.45 10.53 0.60
CA PHE A 323 20.92 9.18 0.85
C PHE A 323 21.10 8.34 -0.41
N GLU A 324 22.23 7.68 -0.53
CA GLU A 324 22.64 6.94 -1.74
C GLU A 324 22.79 5.46 -1.44
N LEU A 325 22.37 4.62 -2.41
CA LEU A 325 22.52 3.18 -2.38
C LEU A 325 23.03 2.69 -3.73
N GLY A 326 24.02 1.80 -3.75
CA GLY A 326 24.55 1.21 -4.97
C GLY A 326 26.07 1.16 -5.02
N ASN A 327 26.63 1.06 -6.23
CA ASN A 327 28.07 0.98 -6.42
C ASN A 327 28.45 1.72 -7.70
N THR A 328 29.21 2.78 -7.58
CA THR A 328 29.73 3.53 -8.73
C THR A 328 31.25 3.61 -8.65
N ASN A 329 31.93 3.42 -9.78
CA ASN A 329 33.40 3.45 -9.84
C ASN A 329 34.11 2.43 -8.90
N GLN A 330 33.48 1.29 -8.66
CA GLN A 330 33.94 0.26 -7.71
C GLN A 330 33.98 0.74 -6.24
N ASP A 331 33.22 1.76 -5.93
CA ASP A 331 33.06 2.31 -4.58
C ASP A 331 31.60 2.09 -4.14
N GLU A 332 31.38 1.08 -3.30
CA GLU A 332 30.06 0.72 -2.77
C GLU A 332 29.57 1.79 -1.82
N SER A 333 28.31 2.16 -1.97
CA SER A 333 27.59 3.10 -1.10
C SER A 333 26.54 2.36 -0.30
N LYS A 334 26.59 2.47 1.02
CA LYS A 334 25.59 1.97 1.96
C LYS A 334 24.86 3.15 2.59
N LEU A 335 23.53 3.03 2.66
CA LEU A 335 22.68 4.03 3.31
C LEU A 335 22.57 3.72 4.79
N VAL A 336 22.83 4.69 5.65
CA VAL A 336 22.64 4.61 7.10
C VAL A 336 21.51 5.54 7.50
N LEU A 337 20.54 5.04 8.25
CA LEU A 337 19.38 5.77 8.75
C LEU A 337 19.25 5.61 10.25
N ASP A 338 18.99 6.70 10.93
CA ASP A 338 18.83 6.79 12.37
C ASP A 338 17.37 7.00 12.75
N PHE A 339 16.89 6.23 13.72
CA PHE A 339 15.53 6.33 14.26
C PHE A 339 15.59 6.45 15.77
N ASN A 340 14.93 7.48 16.28
CA ASN A 340 14.76 7.69 17.71
C ASN A 340 13.30 8.02 18.02
N TYR A 341 12.66 7.16 18.81
CA TYR A 341 11.24 7.29 19.15
C TYR A 341 10.93 6.56 20.48
N SER A 342 9.83 6.94 21.10
CA SER A 342 9.31 6.25 22.26
C SER A 342 8.06 5.46 21.86
N LEU A 343 8.03 4.17 22.16
CA LEU A 343 6.89 3.30 21.92
C LEU A 343 6.06 3.10 23.20
N PRO A 344 4.74 2.89 23.07
CA PRO A 344 3.97 2.30 24.15
C PRO A 344 4.45 0.86 24.41
N ASP A 345 4.18 0.31 25.59
CA ASP A 345 4.61 -1.04 26.06
C ASP A 345 4.07 -2.22 25.21
N THR A 346 3.55 -1.97 24.02
CA THR A 346 3.03 -2.99 23.10
C THR A 346 4.10 -3.38 22.09
N GLY A 347 4.43 -4.67 22.01
CA GLY A 347 5.50 -5.15 21.14
C GLY A 347 5.28 -4.88 19.64
N VAL A 348 6.36 -4.60 18.92
CA VAL A 348 6.36 -4.52 17.46
C VAL A 348 6.20 -5.93 16.88
N SER A 349 5.20 -6.13 16.00
CA SER A 349 4.93 -7.41 15.34
C SER A 349 5.45 -7.48 13.91
N ALA A 350 5.51 -6.33 13.24
CA ALA A 350 6.11 -6.18 11.91
C ALA A 350 6.61 -4.75 11.73
N ALA A 351 7.56 -4.57 10.83
CA ALA A 351 8.07 -3.27 10.47
C ALA A 351 8.48 -3.22 9.01
N SER A 352 8.26 -2.09 8.37
CA SER A 352 8.65 -1.82 7.00
C SER A 352 9.32 -0.46 6.88
N LEU A 353 10.40 -0.39 6.11
CA LEU A 353 11.09 0.86 5.79
C LEU A 353 10.67 1.31 4.40
N PHE A 354 10.21 2.55 4.29
CA PHE A 354 9.86 3.18 3.02
C PHE A 354 10.90 4.23 2.64
N LEU A 355 11.41 4.14 1.42
CA LEU A 355 12.40 5.07 0.84
C LEU A 355 11.84 5.66 -0.45
N ARG A 356 11.77 6.99 -0.57
CA ARG A 356 11.27 7.65 -1.78
C ARG A 356 12.42 8.01 -2.72
N ARG A 357 12.35 7.55 -3.98
CA ARG A 357 13.37 7.82 -4.99
C ARG A 357 13.40 9.29 -5.37
N LYS A 358 14.59 9.87 -5.36
CA LYS A 358 14.89 11.21 -5.89
C LYS A 358 15.50 11.15 -7.27
N SER A 359 16.51 10.30 -7.47
CA SER A 359 17.17 10.12 -8.77
C SER A 359 17.81 8.74 -8.90
N ILE A 360 18.09 8.31 -10.13
CA ILE A 360 18.93 7.13 -10.42
C ILE A 360 20.06 7.51 -11.38
N GLN A 361 21.15 6.76 -11.29
CA GLN A 361 22.28 6.87 -12.19
C GLN A 361 22.60 5.49 -12.79
N ASN A 362 22.65 5.42 -14.12
CA ASN A 362 23.01 4.23 -14.90
C ASN A 362 22.05 3.03 -14.75
N GLY A 363 20.81 3.26 -14.37
CA GLY A 363 19.78 2.22 -14.25
C GLY A 363 19.34 1.97 -12.81
N ASN A 364 18.31 1.15 -12.68
CA ASN A 364 17.67 0.83 -11.39
C ASN A 364 18.56 -0.15 -10.60
N VAL A 365 18.97 0.26 -9.42
CA VAL A 365 19.80 -0.55 -8.50
C VAL A 365 19.08 -1.83 -8.09
N ILE A 366 17.76 -1.76 -7.90
CA ILE A 366 16.97 -2.88 -7.39
C ILE A 366 16.90 -4.02 -8.39
N ASP A 367 16.78 -3.72 -9.69
CA ASP A 367 16.73 -4.74 -10.76
C ASP A 367 18.02 -5.55 -10.88
N GLN A 368 19.14 -4.99 -10.43
CA GLN A 368 20.46 -5.61 -10.54
C GLN A 368 20.95 -6.20 -9.22
N ALA A 369 20.37 -5.77 -8.10
CA ALA A 369 20.76 -6.30 -6.81
C ALA A 369 20.39 -7.78 -6.69
N SER A 370 21.32 -8.60 -6.24
CA SER A 370 21.03 -9.99 -5.85
C SER A 370 20.27 -10.08 -4.53
N GLY A 371 20.17 -8.98 -3.79
CA GLY A 371 19.43 -8.82 -2.55
C GLY A 371 19.71 -7.47 -1.90
N ILE A 372 18.79 -7.02 -1.09
CA ILE A 372 18.96 -5.86 -0.22
C ILE A 372 19.23 -6.39 1.18
N GLN A 373 20.43 -6.13 1.66
CA GLN A 373 20.85 -6.46 3.01
C GLN A 373 20.51 -5.28 3.93
N VAL A 374 19.87 -5.58 5.06
CA VAL A 374 19.63 -4.62 6.13
C VAL A 374 20.36 -5.12 7.37
N ASP A 375 21.12 -4.25 8.01
CA ASP A 375 21.80 -4.48 9.27
C ASP A 375 21.26 -3.49 10.31
N LEU A 376 21.07 -3.93 11.54
CA LEU A 376 20.58 -3.11 12.64
C LEU A 376 21.67 -2.94 13.70
N PHE A 377 21.84 -1.70 14.15
CA PHE A 377 22.78 -1.30 15.20
C PHE A 377 22.02 -0.66 16.35
N TYR A 378 22.28 -1.11 17.54
CA TYR A 378 21.86 -0.45 18.76
C TYR A 378 22.76 0.76 18.98
N GLN A 379 22.17 1.91 19.21
CA GLN A 379 22.92 3.04 19.75
C GLN A 379 22.72 3.11 21.25
N GLU A 380 23.82 3.14 21.99
CA GLU A 380 23.77 3.56 23.39
C GLU A 380 23.33 5.05 23.45
N ALA A 381 22.52 5.39 24.45
CA ALA A 381 22.05 6.75 24.65
C ALA A 381 23.25 7.73 24.67
N GLY A 382 23.36 8.59 23.67
CA GLY A 382 24.45 9.54 23.50
C GLY A 382 25.45 9.24 22.39
N ALA A 383 25.25 8.19 21.59
CA ALA A 383 26.04 7.93 20.40
C ALA A 383 25.87 9.04 19.35
N SER A 384 26.92 9.24 18.56
CA SER A 384 27.00 10.34 17.59
C SER A 384 25.90 10.24 16.54
N SER A 385 25.17 11.32 16.32
CA SER A 385 24.21 11.50 15.22
C SER A 385 24.89 11.75 13.87
N THR A 386 26.11 11.26 13.64
CA THR A 386 26.87 11.47 12.42
C THR A 386 27.30 10.14 11.83
N VAL A 387 27.11 10.00 10.50
CA VAL A 387 27.65 8.85 9.75
C VAL A 387 29.18 8.97 9.69
N SER A 388 29.88 7.90 10.06
CA SER A 388 31.33 7.81 10.07
C SER A 388 31.84 6.78 9.04
N ALA A 389 33.14 6.79 8.76
CA ALA A 389 33.78 5.81 7.87
C ALA A 389 33.70 4.38 8.43
N ASP A 390 33.68 4.24 9.75
CA ASP A 390 33.65 2.95 10.43
C ASP A 390 32.31 2.24 10.24
N ASP A 391 31.20 3.00 10.05
CA ASP A 391 29.85 2.46 9.85
C ASP A 391 29.75 1.55 8.59
N PHE A 392 30.72 1.63 7.69
CA PHE A 392 30.75 0.75 6.52
C PHE A 392 30.93 -0.73 6.87
N ASN A 393 31.77 -1.03 7.86
CA ASN A 393 32.15 -2.39 8.25
C ASN A 393 31.81 -2.76 9.70
N ASP A 394 31.17 -1.87 10.46
CA ASP A 394 30.79 -2.15 11.84
C ASP A 394 29.94 -3.41 11.97
N PHE A 395 30.13 -4.11 13.09
CA PHE A 395 29.37 -5.31 13.38
C PHE A 395 27.97 -4.93 13.88
N SER A 396 26.95 -5.44 13.19
CA SER A 396 25.56 -5.26 13.57
C SER A 396 25.10 -6.26 14.63
N GLU A 397 24.13 -5.89 15.46
CA GLU A 397 23.45 -6.80 16.39
C GLU A 397 22.69 -7.89 15.64
N THR A 398 22.09 -7.52 14.51
CA THR A 398 21.42 -8.44 13.60
C THR A 398 21.47 -7.90 12.17
N GLY A 399 21.43 -8.80 11.20
CA GLY A 399 21.38 -8.44 9.79
C GLY A 399 20.74 -9.56 8.98
N ALA A 400 20.02 -9.20 7.93
CA ALA A 400 19.39 -10.15 7.03
C ALA A 400 19.09 -9.54 5.66
N THR A 401 18.94 -10.40 4.66
CA THR A 401 18.38 -10.00 3.36
C THR A 401 16.88 -9.77 3.54
N ALA A 402 16.41 -8.58 3.19
CA ALA A 402 15.04 -8.15 3.34
C ALA A 402 14.21 -8.40 2.07
N CYS A 403 12.91 -8.54 2.23
CA CYS A 403 11.96 -8.46 1.13
C CYS A 403 11.74 -7.01 0.71
N ILE A 404 11.66 -6.79 -0.60
CA ILE A 404 11.46 -5.48 -1.18
C ILE A 404 10.21 -5.47 -2.06
N TYR A 405 9.48 -4.37 -2.03
CA TYR A 405 8.27 -4.15 -2.80
C TYR A 405 8.28 -2.74 -3.39
N GLY A 406 7.70 -2.60 -4.56
CA GLY A 406 7.66 -1.35 -5.29
C GLY A 406 8.62 -1.32 -6.46
N ASP A 407 8.48 -0.28 -7.27
CA ASP A 407 9.26 -0.03 -8.46
C ASP A 407 9.95 1.33 -8.36
N LEU A 408 11.24 1.37 -8.68
CA LEU A 408 12.03 2.60 -8.69
C LEU A 408 12.22 3.20 -10.09
N ASP A 409 11.44 2.79 -11.09
CA ASP A 409 11.61 3.26 -12.47
C ASP A 409 11.24 4.73 -12.67
N LYS A 410 10.34 5.27 -11.86
CA LYS A 410 9.92 6.68 -11.92
C LYS A 410 10.46 7.48 -10.72
N ASN A 411 10.73 8.76 -10.94
CA ASN A 411 11.02 9.69 -9.83
C ASN A 411 9.80 9.80 -8.91
N LYS A 412 10.07 9.87 -7.61
CA LYS A 412 9.09 9.89 -6.52
C LYS A 412 8.43 8.55 -6.19
N ASN A 413 8.78 7.46 -6.87
CA ASN A 413 8.33 6.14 -6.46
C ASN A 413 8.91 5.77 -5.09
N TRP A 414 8.16 4.97 -4.35
CA TRP A 414 8.55 4.45 -3.06
C TRP A 414 9.03 3.00 -3.16
N LEU A 415 10.09 2.70 -2.46
CA LEU A 415 10.54 1.35 -2.19
C LEU A 415 10.15 0.98 -0.76
N ARG A 416 9.44 -0.12 -0.57
CA ARG A 416 9.21 -0.73 0.74
C ARG A 416 10.19 -1.86 0.96
N ILE A 417 10.84 -1.86 2.11
CA ILE A 417 11.76 -2.89 2.59
C ILE A 417 11.15 -3.46 3.85
N ASP A 418 10.62 -4.68 3.79
CA ASP A 418 10.07 -5.35 4.96
C ASP A 418 11.19 -5.86 5.85
N LEU A 419 11.26 -5.36 7.06
CA LEU A 419 12.29 -5.76 8.01
C LEU A 419 12.00 -7.19 8.52
N PRO A 420 13.02 -8.05 8.59
CA PRO A 420 12.85 -9.40 9.09
C PRO A 420 12.33 -9.42 10.53
N ALA A 421 11.49 -10.40 10.87
CA ALA A 421 10.91 -10.54 12.21
C ALA A 421 11.97 -10.64 13.33
N SER A 422 13.19 -11.06 13.01
CA SER A 422 14.33 -11.05 13.96
C SER A 422 14.72 -9.65 14.43
N PHE A 423 14.28 -8.58 13.73
CA PHE A 423 14.54 -7.20 14.12
C PHE A 423 13.54 -6.69 15.18
N ASN A 424 12.35 -7.27 15.25
CA ASN A 424 11.26 -6.79 16.13
C ASN A 424 11.68 -6.56 17.59
N PRO A 425 12.48 -7.44 18.25
CA PRO A 425 12.92 -7.21 19.63
C PRO A 425 13.76 -5.94 19.80
N TYR A 426 14.50 -5.56 18.76
CA TYR A 426 15.37 -4.39 18.80
C TYR A 426 14.61 -3.10 18.51
N LEU A 427 13.55 -3.18 17.70
CA LEU A 427 12.71 -2.03 17.34
C LEU A 427 11.90 -1.49 18.52
N GLN A 428 11.75 -2.26 19.61
CA GLN A 428 10.97 -1.87 20.78
C GLN A 428 11.62 -0.76 21.61
N ASN A 429 12.92 -0.59 21.54
CA ASN A 429 13.63 0.38 22.38
C ASN A 429 13.76 1.77 21.75
N GLY A 430 13.41 1.88 20.47
CA GLY A 430 13.21 3.16 19.82
C GLY A 430 14.47 3.99 19.53
N ASP A 431 15.67 3.44 19.72
CA ASP A 431 16.94 4.12 19.42
C ASP A 431 17.88 3.13 18.72
N PHE A 432 17.96 3.23 17.40
CA PHE A 432 18.76 2.31 16.58
C PHE A 432 19.08 2.93 15.22
N GLN A 433 20.07 2.34 14.54
CA GLN A 433 20.39 2.64 13.15
C GLN A 433 20.15 1.43 12.26
N LEU A 434 19.72 1.70 11.03
CA LEU A 434 19.66 0.72 9.95
C LEU A 434 20.72 1.07 8.91
N ARG A 435 21.52 0.09 8.54
CA ARG A 435 22.43 0.17 7.39
C ARG A 435 21.87 -0.69 6.26
N ILE A 436 21.65 -0.09 5.11
CA ILE A 436 21.09 -0.73 3.92
C ILE A 436 22.18 -0.83 2.87
N SER A 437 22.36 -2.03 2.27
CA SER A 437 23.27 -2.27 1.16
C SER A 437 22.63 -3.08 0.05
N ALA A 438 23.00 -2.78 -1.20
CA ALA A 438 22.52 -3.48 -2.39
C ALA A 438 23.62 -4.43 -2.88
N GLN A 439 23.40 -5.73 -2.74
CA GLN A 439 24.39 -6.74 -3.05
C GLN A 439 24.49 -6.99 -4.56
N GLY A 440 25.71 -7.17 -5.06
CA GLY A 440 25.96 -7.55 -6.46
C GLY A 440 25.78 -6.42 -7.49
N VAL A 441 25.53 -5.20 -7.05
CA VAL A 441 25.38 -4.03 -7.93
C VAL A 441 26.72 -3.52 -8.40
N SER A 442 26.81 -3.13 -9.68
CA SER A 442 28.02 -2.55 -10.26
C SER A 442 27.67 -1.47 -11.28
N GLY A 443 28.11 -0.26 -11.03
CA GLY A 443 27.94 0.88 -11.93
C GLY A 443 26.64 1.67 -11.72
N GLN A 444 25.67 1.18 -10.94
CA GLN A 444 24.39 1.85 -10.69
C GLN A 444 24.34 2.47 -9.30
N LYS A 445 23.54 3.52 -9.20
CA LYS A 445 23.26 4.20 -7.95
C LYS A 445 21.85 4.79 -7.95
N VAL A 446 21.15 4.68 -6.82
CA VAL A 446 19.92 5.40 -6.52
C VAL A 446 20.18 6.41 -5.42
N GLU A 447 19.59 7.60 -5.56
CA GLU A 447 19.50 8.62 -4.51
C GLU A 447 18.05 8.71 -4.04
N PHE A 448 17.86 8.64 -2.74
CA PHE A 448 16.58 8.83 -2.08
C PHE A 448 16.46 10.24 -1.51
N TYR A 449 15.24 10.68 -1.24
CA TYR A 449 15.02 11.89 -0.47
C TYR A 449 15.53 11.70 0.96
N ASP A 450 16.10 12.75 1.51
CA ASP A 450 16.65 12.76 2.86
C ASP A 450 15.62 13.23 3.90
N SER A 451 16.01 13.19 5.17
CA SER A 451 15.15 13.58 6.30
C SER A 451 14.80 15.07 6.36
N THR A 452 15.46 15.93 5.56
CA THR A 452 15.17 17.38 5.51
C THR A 452 13.92 17.69 4.70
N ASN A 453 13.43 16.74 3.90
CA ASN A 453 12.20 16.86 3.13
C ASN A 453 11.06 16.10 3.84
N PRO A 454 10.21 16.77 4.63
CA PRO A 454 9.25 16.09 5.51
C PRO A 454 8.19 15.27 4.77
N ASP A 455 7.90 15.58 3.49
CA ASP A 455 6.89 14.87 2.69
C ASP A 455 7.45 13.64 1.98
N ASN A 456 8.78 13.53 1.91
CA ASN A 456 9.46 12.47 1.16
C ASN A 456 10.55 11.76 1.98
N ALA A 457 10.71 12.12 3.25
CA ALA A 457 11.71 11.54 4.15
C ALA A 457 11.51 10.02 4.28
N PRO A 458 12.57 9.24 4.54
CA PRO A 458 12.45 7.83 4.89
C PRO A 458 11.47 7.61 6.04
N ILE A 459 10.64 6.59 5.91
CA ILE A 459 9.57 6.27 6.85
C ILE A 459 9.80 4.86 7.38
N LEU A 460 9.78 4.72 8.70
CA LEU A 460 9.64 3.44 9.37
C LEU A 460 8.17 3.27 9.77
N ASP A 461 7.53 2.29 9.19
CA ASP A 461 6.15 1.91 9.43
C ASP A 461 6.14 0.72 10.39
N LEU A 462 5.52 0.88 11.55
CA LEU A 462 5.48 -0.13 12.62
C LEU A 462 4.06 -0.64 12.81
N LYS A 463 3.93 -1.96 12.74
CA LYS A 463 2.74 -2.66 13.18
C LYS A 463 2.92 -3.10 14.62
N TYR A 464 2.05 -2.61 15.49
CA TYR A 464 1.95 -3.21 16.81
C TYR A 464 1.14 -4.51 16.69
N GLY A 465 1.70 -5.58 17.18
CA GLY A 465 0.83 -6.65 17.62
C GLY A 465 -0.02 -6.05 18.73
N VAL A 466 -1.37 -6.08 18.62
CA VAL A 466 -2.00 -6.62 19.79
C VAL A 466 -1.11 -7.80 20.08
N SER A 467 -0.35 -7.74 21.16
CA SER A 467 0.01 -8.96 21.82
C SER A 467 -1.34 -9.71 21.96
N GLN A 468 -1.78 -10.45 20.90
CA GLN A 468 -2.07 -11.78 21.27
C GLN A 468 -0.75 -12.14 21.93
N SER A 469 -0.75 -12.01 23.25
CA SER A 469 0.01 -12.91 24.02
C SER A 469 -0.28 -14.28 23.41
N ILE A 470 0.44 -14.65 22.40
CA ILE A 470 1.16 -15.90 22.55
C ILE A 470 1.89 -15.56 23.81
N PRO A 471 1.40 -16.06 24.97
CA PRO A 471 2.13 -15.84 26.17
C PRO A 471 3.55 -16.17 25.79
N SER A 472 4.31 -15.13 25.47
CA SER A 472 5.71 -15.16 25.07
C SER A 472 6.55 -15.19 26.33
N SER A 473 5.95 -15.54 27.27
CA SER A 473 5.94 -16.29 28.47
C SER A 473 4.43 -16.56 28.67
N VAL A 474 3.94 -17.73 28.38
CA VAL A 474 3.85 -18.51 29.59
C VAL A 474 5.10 -18.08 30.36
N GLU A 475 5.01 -17.04 31.25
CA GLU A 475 5.79 -17.14 32.44
C GLU A 475 5.65 -18.62 32.74
N TYR A 476 6.66 -19.36 32.35
CA TYR A 476 6.95 -20.57 33.03
C TYR A 476 7.06 -20.03 34.44
N SER A 477 5.92 -19.95 35.07
CA SER A 477 5.91 -20.02 36.49
C SER A 477 6.86 -21.18 36.69
N THR A 478 8.09 -20.83 37.04
CA THR A 478 9.15 -21.79 37.36
C THR A 478 8.78 -22.63 38.59
N ASN A 479 7.52 -22.69 38.88
CA ASN A 479 6.88 -23.76 39.59
C ASN A 479 6.63 -24.83 38.54
N ASP A 480 7.54 -25.83 38.50
CA ASP A 480 7.49 -27.10 37.76
C ASP A 480 6.16 -27.87 37.93
N ILE A 481 5.04 -27.30 37.45
CA ILE A 481 3.72 -27.89 37.68
C ILE A 481 3.52 -29.11 36.79
N TYR A 482 3.97 -29.05 35.52
CA TYR A 482 3.85 -30.17 34.58
C TYR A 482 5.20 -30.52 33.97
N GLN A 483 5.58 -31.79 34.02
CA GLN A 483 6.82 -32.31 33.42
C GLN A 483 6.51 -33.58 32.66
N LEU A 484 7.24 -33.82 31.57
CA LEU A 484 7.17 -35.00 30.74
C LEU A 484 8.44 -35.82 30.86
N PHE A 485 8.28 -37.12 31.02
CA PHE A 485 9.40 -38.06 31.04
C PHE A 485 9.02 -39.41 30.41
N PRO A 486 9.94 -40.12 29.74
CA PRO A 486 11.19 -39.57 29.25
C PRO A 486 10.96 -38.51 28.17
N ASN A 487 11.78 -37.49 28.12
CA ASN A 487 11.73 -36.49 27.05
C ASN A 487 13.19 -36.06 26.73
N PRO A 488 13.79 -36.53 25.65
CA PRO A 488 13.18 -37.28 24.52
C PRO A 488 12.71 -38.69 24.86
N SER A 489 11.69 -39.17 24.10
CA SER A 489 11.17 -40.54 24.18
C SER A 489 11.52 -41.34 22.93
N ALA A 490 12.03 -42.57 23.11
CA ALA A 490 12.36 -43.46 21.99
C ALA A 490 11.19 -44.31 21.53
N ASP A 491 10.19 -44.51 22.38
CA ASP A 491 8.98 -45.29 22.11
C ASP A 491 7.74 -44.44 21.88
N ALA A 492 7.93 -43.10 21.82
CA ALA A 492 6.87 -42.10 21.63
C ALA A 492 5.76 -42.18 22.71
N ILE A 493 6.14 -42.59 23.94
CA ILE A 493 5.30 -42.58 25.11
C ILE A 493 5.89 -41.62 26.13
N PHE A 494 5.07 -40.76 26.69
CA PHE A 494 5.47 -39.75 27.67
C PHE A 494 4.59 -39.88 28.90
N HIS A 495 5.18 -39.80 30.08
CA HIS A 495 4.46 -39.69 31.33
C HIS A 495 4.42 -38.26 31.81
N LEU A 496 3.28 -37.84 32.30
CA LEU A 496 3.00 -36.49 32.79
C LEU A 496 2.93 -36.53 34.31
N ASN A 497 3.72 -35.67 34.98
CA ASN A 497 3.50 -35.47 36.42
C ASN A 497 2.32 -34.51 36.64
N ASN A 498 1.75 -34.52 37.85
CA ASN A 498 0.68 -33.60 38.28
C ASN A 498 -0.53 -33.56 37.31
N SER A 499 -0.92 -34.69 36.73
CA SER A 499 -1.97 -34.80 35.71
C SER A 499 -3.41 -34.66 36.22
N ASP A 500 -3.63 -34.54 37.53
CA ASP A 500 -4.97 -34.58 38.18
C ASP A 500 -5.97 -33.59 37.58
N LYS A 501 -5.49 -32.42 37.17
CA LYS A 501 -6.30 -31.34 36.61
C LYS A 501 -6.44 -31.43 35.10
N ILE A 502 -5.68 -32.32 34.43
CA ILE A 502 -5.66 -32.39 32.96
C ILE A 502 -6.79 -33.30 32.49
N GLN A 503 -7.65 -32.78 31.62
CA GLN A 503 -8.73 -33.52 31.02
C GLN A 503 -8.45 -33.91 29.57
N THR A 504 -7.76 -33.04 28.84
CA THR A 504 -7.48 -33.26 27.42
C THR A 504 -6.06 -32.82 27.08
N VAL A 505 -5.42 -33.57 26.19
CA VAL A 505 -4.11 -33.23 25.61
C VAL A 505 -4.27 -33.18 24.10
N GLN A 506 -3.80 -32.08 23.51
CA GLN A 506 -3.70 -31.95 22.06
C GLN A 506 -2.24 -31.76 21.68
N VAL A 507 -1.79 -32.47 20.65
CA VAL A 507 -0.39 -32.43 20.20
C VAL A 507 -0.33 -31.92 18.76
N PHE A 508 0.63 -31.05 18.48
CA PHE A 508 0.82 -30.44 17.18
C PHE A 508 2.27 -30.59 16.71
N GLY A 509 2.45 -30.86 15.43
CA GLY A 509 3.74 -30.75 14.76
C GLY A 509 4.17 -29.27 14.64
N LEU A 510 5.45 -29.02 14.35
CA LEU A 510 5.96 -27.66 14.12
C LEU A 510 5.33 -27.01 12.87
N ASP A 511 4.70 -27.77 11.98
CA ASP A 511 3.92 -27.32 10.83
C ASP A 511 2.47 -26.93 11.20
N GLY A 512 2.13 -26.94 12.48
CA GLY A 512 0.79 -26.60 13.00
C GLY A 512 -0.25 -27.71 12.82
N LYS A 513 0.08 -28.85 12.21
CA LYS A 513 -0.86 -29.97 12.08
C LYS A 513 -1.04 -30.70 13.39
N GLN A 514 -2.29 -30.99 13.73
CA GLN A 514 -2.61 -31.80 14.89
C GLN A 514 -2.19 -33.25 14.68
N ILE A 515 -1.51 -33.80 15.65
CA ILE A 515 -1.02 -35.18 15.69
C ILE A 515 -1.98 -36.02 16.53
N ALA A 516 -2.33 -37.19 16.04
CA ALA A 516 -3.19 -38.11 16.76
C ALA A 516 -2.41 -38.74 17.92
N VAL A 517 -2.87 -38.50 19.14
CA VAL A 517 -2.34 -39.08 20.38
C VAL A 517 -3.49 -39.67 21.18
N ASP A 518 -3.15 -40.64 21.99
CA ASP A 518 -4.00 -41.18 23.05
C ASP A 518 -3.49 -40.66 24.39
N PHE A 519 -4.37 -40.05 25.18
CA PHE A 519 -4.07 -39.59 26.54
C PHE A 519 -4.83 -40.44 27.55
N ASP A 520 -4.11 -41.34 28.24
CA ASP A 520 -4.65 -42.10 29.36
C ASP A 520 -4.48 -41.29 30.65
N LYS A 521 -5.60 -40.81 31.17
CA LYS A 521 -5.64 -40.00 32.39
C LYS A 521 -5.27 -40.81 33.64
N GLU A 522 -5.62 -42.10 33.70
CA GLU A 522 -5.35 -42.93 34.89
C GLU A 522 -3.87 -43.22 35.05
N SER A 523 -3.18 -43.51 33.96
CA SER A 523 -1.73 -43.74 33.95
C SER A 523 -0.90 -42.48 33.69
N ALA A 524 -1.58 -41.32 33.44
CA ALA A 524 -0.96 -40.04 33.06
C ALA A 524 -0.03 -40.16 31.86
N GLN A 525 -0.41 -40.95 30.86
CA GLN A 525 0.40 -41.23 29.68
C GLN A 525 -0.14 -40.53 28.44
N ILE A 526 0.76 -39.94 27.65
CA ILE A 526 0.52 -39.48 26.29
C ILE A 526 1.23 -40.44 25.33
N ARG A 527 0.49 -41.08 24.46
CA ARG A 527 1.01 -42.01 23.46
C ARG A 527 0.71 -41.52 22.04
N PHE A 528 1.71 -41.46 21.19
CA PHE A 528 1.51 -41.19 19.78
C PHE A 528 0.95 -42.40 19.08
N LEU A 529 -0.15 -42.23 18.34
CA LEU A 529 -0.78 -43.30 17.56
C LEU A 529 0.00 -43.62 16.28
N ASN A 530 0.70 -42.63 15.73
CA ASN A 530 1.62 -42.76 14.61
C ASN A 530 2.89 -42.01 14.98
N SER A 531 3.92 -42.72 15.43
CA SER A 531 5.17 -42.08 15.83
C SER A 531 6.02 -41.71 14.61
N VAL A 532 6.38 -40.46 14.51
CA VAL A 532 7.39 -39.96 13.59
C VAL A 532 8.44 -39.23 14.43
N GLN A 533 9.69 -39.53 14.20
CA GLN A 533 10.80 -38.82 14.85
C GLN A 533 10.67 -37.30 14.64
N GLY A 534 10.74 -36.51 15.69
CA GLY A 534 10.58 -35.08 15.58
C GLY A 534 10.31 -34.38 16.91
N ILE A 535 10.07 -33.05 16.79
CA ILE A 535 9.69 -32.19 17.91
C ILE A 535 8.22 -31.81 17.74
N TYR A 536 7.48 -31.87 18.85
CA TYR A 536 6.05 -31.60 18.90
C TYR A 536 5.74 -30.68 20.08
N LEU A 537 4.56 -30.06 20.06
CA LEU A 537 4.03 -29.22 21.12
C LEU A 537 2.74 -29.84 21.65
N ALA A 538 2.65 -30.09 22.98
CA ALA A 538 1.44 -30.55 23.62
C ALA A 538 0.77 -29.39 24.38
N GLN A 539 -0.52 -29.24 24.18
CA GLN A 539 -1.41 -28.35 24.91
C GLN A 539 -2.21 -29.18 25.90
N LEU A 540 -2.24 -28.73 27.15
CA LEU A 540 -2.93 -29.40 28.24
C LEU A 540 -4.16 -28.56 28.63
N PHE A 541 -5.33 -29.21 28.76
CA PHE A 541 -6.59 -28.51 29.06
C PHE A 541 -7.29 -29.12 30.26
N ASP A 542 -7.96 -28.28 31.08
CA ASP A 542 -8.83 -28.69 32.18
C ASP A 542 -10.21 -29.16 31.68
N GLU A 543 -11.10 -29.51 32.60
CA GLU A 543 -12.46 -29.95 32.33
C GLU A 543 -13.36 -28.87 31.71
N ASN A 544 -13.01 -27.60 31.87
CA ASN A 544 -13.72 -26.44 31.32
C ASN A 544 -13.14 -26.01 29.94
N GLY A 545 -12.11 -26.68 29.44
CA GLY A 545 -11.42 -26.33 28.19
C GLY A 545 -10.41 -25.20 28.34
N ASN A 546 -10.05 -24.79 29.55
CA ASN A 546 -9.01 -23.78 29.77
C ASN A 546 -7.61 -24.39 29.58
N LEU A 547 -6.72 -23.68 28.93
CA LEU A 547 -5.33 -24.08 28.73
C LEU A 547 -4.57 -24.06 30.06
N LEU A 548 -4.07 -25.20 30.48
CA LEU A 548 -3.29 -25.37 31.74
C LEU A 548 -1.79 -25.25 31.50
N GLY A 549 -1.32 -25.63 30.34
CA GLY A 549 0.12 -25.61 30.02
C GLY A 549 0.43 -25.99 28.57
N LEU A 550 1.66 -25.68 28.18
CA LEU A 550 2.26 -26.03 26.90
C LEU A 550 3.58 -26.74 27.14
N LEU A 551 3.76 -27.94 26.59
CA LEU A 551 4.95 -28.74 26.78
C LEU A 551 5.57 -29.12 25.41
N LYS A 552 6.89 -29.15 25.38
CA LYS A 552 7.64 -29.66 24.24
C LYS A 552 7.87 -31.16 24.41
N LEU A 553 7.57 -31.93 23.35
CA LEU A 553 7.85 -33.36 23.25
C LEU A 553 8.89 -33.60 22.15
N ALA A 554 9.83 -34.50 22.43
CA ALA A 554 10.79 -34.95 21.44
C ALA A 554 10.70 -36.48 21.30
N VAL A 555 10.39 -36.96 20.09
CA VAL A 555 10.40 -38.39 19.72
C VAL A 555 11.70 -38.68 18.97
N GLN A 556 12.46 -39.67 19.41
CA GLN A 556 13.73 -40.11 18.81
C GLN A 556 13.55 -41.27 17.84
#